data_64e0b6f153643e3da6b72afb5f340e1e
#
_entry.id   64e0b6f153643e3da6b72afb5f340e1e
#
_cell.length_a   1.000
_cell.length_b   1.000
_cell.length_c   1.000
_cell.angle_alpha   90.00
_cell.angle_beta   90.00
_cell.angle_gamma   90.00
#
_symmetry.space_group_name_H-M   'P 1'
#
loop_
_entity.id
_entity.type
_entity.pdbx_description
1 polymer ?
#
loop_
_entity_poly.entity_id
_entity_poly.type
_entity_poly.pdbx_seq_one_letter_code
_entity_poly.pdbx_strand_id
1 'polypeptide(L)'
;MAKSNMDQDILKILLSEEEIKARVQELGDRLYDRFKDKNPMFVGVLNGCFIFMADLVRAAQLKSEVEFIGLSSYKNATKSSGVVQITRDLQRDISGRDIIIVEDILDSGNTLYFLTEYLKTKGAASVTIATLLDKPARREKPISADYAGFEVPDEFVVGYGLDYCQQYRNMPYIGVLKPEVYSK
;
A
#
# COMPACT_ATOMS: atom_id res chain seq x y z
N MET A 1 -4.46 26.25 15.11
CA MET A 1 -4.69 24.84 15.48
C MET A 1 -3.50 24.38 16.30
N ALA A 2 -3.71 23.71 17.44
CA ALA A 2 -2.62 23.12 18.21
C ALA A 2 -1.96 22.06 17.33
N LYS A 3 -0.64 22.17 17.08
CA LYS A 3 0.14 21.13 16.41
C LYS A 3 0.01 19.84 17.19
N SER A 4 -0.27 18.74 16.52
CA SER A 4 -0.27 17.43 17.15
C SER A 4 1.14 17.12 17.68
N ASN A 5 1.27 16.40 18.79
CA ASN A 5 2.59 15.97 19.28
C ASN A 5 3.39 15.18 18.23
N MET A 6 2.71 14.58 17.26
CA MET A 6 3.33 13.81 16.17
C MET A 6 4.17 14.66 15.22
N ASP A 7 3.78 15.93 14.98
CA ASP A 7 4.54 16.81 14.06
C ASP A 7 5.95 17.12 14.58
N GLN A 8 6.17 17.01 15.90
CA GLN A 8 7.48 17.22 16.52
C GLN A 8 8.48 16.11 16.16
N ASP A 9 8.00 14.92 15.83
CA ASP A 9 8.79 13.74 15.47
C ASP A 9 9.13 13.70 13.98
N ILE A 10 8.56 14.61 13.19
CA ILE A 10 8.78 14.67 11.75
C ILE A 10 9.96 15.59 11.42
N LEU A 11 10.92 15.03 10.66
CA LEU A 11 12.09 15.77 10.17
C LEU A 11 11.70 16.74 9.05
N LYS A 12 10.92 16.23 8.09
CA LYS A 12 10.41 17.00 6.95
C LYS A 12 9.15 16.35 6.39
N ILE A 13 8.26 17.13 5.80
CA ILE A 13 7.16 16.62 5.00
C ILE A 13 7.74 16.22 3.64
N LEU A 14 7.53 14.95 3.24
CA LEU A 14 7.97 14.42 1.95
C LEU A 14 6.91 14.64 0.88
N LEU A 15 5.63 14.39 1.23
CA LEU A 15 4.47 14.58 0.36
C LEU A 15 3.35 15.25 1.16
N SER A 16 2.84 16.35 0.68
CA SER A 16 1.72 17.06 1.29
C SER A 16 0.38 16.35 1.06
N GLU A 17 -0.63 16.69 1.83
CA GLU A 17 -2.00 16.20 1.68
C GLU A 17 -2.55 16.50 0.27
N GLU A 18 -2.28 17.70 -0.25
CA GLU A 18 -2.73 18.15 -1.56
C GLU A 18 -2.08 17.35 -2.69
N GLU A 19 -0.77 17.08 -2.62
CA GLU A 19 -0.05 16.26 -3.59
C GLU A 19 -0.59 14.83 -3.60
N ILE A 20 -0.81 14.24 -2.42
CA ILE A 20 -1.37 12.89 -2.29
C ILE A 20 -2.76 12.85 -2.91
N LYS A 21 -3.63 13.80 -2.57
CA LYS A 21 -5.01 13.87 -3.08
C LYS A 21 -5.04 13.98 -4.61
N ALA A 22 -4.22 14.84 -5.19
CA ALA A 22 -4.12 15.01 -6.64
C ALA A 22 -3.67 13.72 -7.31
N ARG A 23 -2.63 13.06 -6.77
CA ARG A 23 -2.10 11.81 -7.32
C ARG A 23 -3.09 10.64 -7.19
N VAL A 24 -3.80 10.55 -6.08
CA VAL A 24 -4.83 9.51 -5.89
C VAL A 24 -5.96 9.68 -6.91
N GLN A 25 -6.36 10.92 -7.22
CA GLN A 25 -7.34 11.17 -8.28
C GLN A 25 -6.83 10.70 -9.65
N GLU A 26 -5.59 11.04 -10.03
CA GLU A 26 -4.98 10.58 -11.29
C GLU A 26 -4.93 9.05 -11.39
N LEU A 27 -4.56 8.37 -10.29
CA LEU A 27 -4.55 6.91 -10.25
C LEU A 27 -5.97 6.34 -10.40
N GLY A 28 -6.94 6.95 -9.75
CA GLY A 28 -8.36 6.59 -9.84
C GLY A 28 -8.88 6.69 -11.27
N ASP A 29 -8.62 7.82 -11.94
CA ASP A 29 -9.03 8.05 -13.34
C ASP A 29 -8.43 7.00 -14.29
N ARG A 30 -7.14 6.69 -14.12
CA ARG A 30 -6.45 5.64 -14.91
C ARG A 30 -7.02 4.24 -14.66
N LEU A 31 -7.38 3.93 -13.42
CA LEU A 31 -8.05 2.68 -13.08
C LEU A 31 -9.46 2.63 -13.67
N TYR A 32 -10.20 3.73 -13.62
CA TYR A 32 -11.52 3.84 -14.25
C TYR A 32 -11.44 3.52 -15.74
N ASP A 33 -10.54 4.15 -16.49
CA ASP A 33 -10.39 3.93 -17.92
C ASP A 33 -10.10 2.47 -18.28
N ARG A 34 -9.30 1.78 -17.45
CA ARG A 34 -8.95 0.37 -17.68
C ARG A 34 -10.06 -0.60 -17.31
N PHE A 35 -10.84 -0.29 -16.27
CA PHE A 35 -11.75 -1.26 -15.63
C PHE A 35 -13.24 -0.89 -15.70
N LYS A 36 -13.64 0.22 -16.35
CA LYS A 36 -15.04 0.72 -16.39
C LYS A 36 -16.05 -0.29 -16.92
N ASP A 37 -15.63 -1.18 -17.83
CA ASP A 37 -16.48 -2.22 -18.42
C ASP A 37 -16.31 -3.58 -17.72
N LYS A 38 -15.65 -3.60 -16.57
CA LYS A 38 -15.37 -4.78 -15.76
C LYS A 38 -16.00 -4.61 -14.36
N ASN A 39 -15.92 -5.65 -13.56
CA ASN A 39 -16.32 -5.61 -12.15
C ASN A 39 -15.13 -6.08 -11.31
N PRO A 40 -14.05 -5.27 -11.19
CA PRO A 40 -12.85 -5.68 -10.48
C PRO A 40 -13.11 -5.80 -8.99
N MET A 41 -12.24 -6.54 -8.32
CA MET A 41 -12.17 -6.58 -6.86
C MET A 41 -10.90 -5.86 -6.40
N PHE A 42 -11.06 -4.83 -5.57
CA PHE A 42 -9.95 -4.22 -4.85
C PHE A 42 -9.59 -5.07 -3.64
N VAL A 43 -8.33 -5.42 -3.52
CA VAL A 43 -7.78 -6.19 -2.38
C VAL A 43 -6.74 -5.35 -1.67
N GLY A 44 -7.11 -4.80 -0.52
CA GLY A 44 -6.21 -3.99 0.31
C GLY A 44 -5.36 -4.84 1.25
N VAL A 45 -4.06 -4.57 1.31
CA VAL A 45 -3.15 -5.25 2.24
C VAL A 45 -3.11 -4.50 3.57
N LEU A 46 -3.65 -5.12 4.61
CA LEU A 46 -3.73 -4.53 5.94
C LEU A 46 -2.38 -4.57 6.66
N ASN A 47 -2.05 -3.55 7.49
CA ASN A 47 -2.92 -2.43 7.87
C ASN A 47 -2.64 -1.15 7.08
N GLY A 48 -1.45 -0.96 6.50
CA GLY A 48 -0.98 0.31 5.94
C GLY A 48 -1.87 0.89 4.84
N CYS A 49 -2.46 0.05 4.00
CA CYS A 49 -3.23 0.48 2.84
C CYS A 49 -4.55 1.19 3.16
N PHE A 50 -5.08 1.15 4.40
CA PHE A 50 -6.51 1.43 4.67
C PHE A 50 -6.96 2.84 4.27
N ILE A 51 -6.11 3.85 4.43
CA ILE A 51 -6.43 5.24 4.02
C ILE A 51 -6.37 5.34 2.49
N PHE A 52 -5.25 4.90 1.90
CA PHE A 52 -5.07 4.92 0.45
C PHE A 52 -6.17 4.14 -0.27
N MET A 53 -6.53 2.96 0.25
CA MET A 53 -7.61 2.13 -0.28
C MET A 53 -8.94 2.88 -0.31
N ALA A 54 -9.30 3.54 0.80
CA ALA A 54 -10.56 4.27 0.90
C ALA A 54 -10.62 5.45 -0.09
N ASP A 55 -9.52 6.15 -0.27
CA ASP A 55 -9.46 7.29 -1.18
C ASP A 55 -9.41 6.83 -2.65
N LEU A 56 -8.62 5.80 -2.96
CA LEU A 56 -8.47 5.27 -4.32
C LEU A 56 -9.77 4.69 -4.87
N VAL A 57 -10.51 3.91 -4.07
CA VAL A 57 -11.80 3.34 -4.49
C VAL A 57 -12.83 4.44 -4.79
N ARG A 58 -12.85 5.51 -4.00
CA ARG A 58 -13.71 6.67 -4.25
C ARG A 58 -13.29 7.45 -5.49
N ALA A 59 -11.99 7.62 -5.71
CA ALA A 59 -11.45 8.28 -6.89
C ALA A 59 -11.70 7.48 -8.17
N ALA A 60 -11.56 6.16 -8.12
CA ALA A 60 -11.76 5.29 -9.27
C ALA A 60 -13.21 5.19 -9.75
N GLN A 61 -14.20 5.42 -8.86
CA GLN A 61 -15.64 5.42 -9.20
C GLN A 61 -16.11 4.18 -9.99
N LEU A 62 -15.45 3.04 -9.78
CA LEU A 62 -15.78 1.78 -10.45
C LEU A 62 -16.91 1.05 -9.71
N LYS A 63 -17.77 0.36 -10.47
CA LYS A 63 -18.59 -0.70 -9.90
C LYS A 63 -17.65 -1.85 -9.53
N SER A 64 -17.35 -2.01 -8.25
CA SER A 64 -16.32 -2.92 -7.77
C SER A 64 -16.67 -3.50 -6.40
N GLU A 65 -16.00 -4.58 -6.05
CA GLU A 65 -16.02 -5.14 -4.70
C GLU A 65 -14.73 -4.77 -3.97
N VAL A 66 -14.79 -4.76 -2.64
CA VAL A 66 -13.66 -4.46 -1.76
C VAL A 66 -13.47 -5.60 -0.78
N GLU A 67 -12.25 -6.09 -0.68
CA GLU A 67 -11.79 -7.08 0.28
C GLU A 67 -10.48 -6.63 0.91
N PHE A 68 -10.14 -7.23 2.04
CA PHE A 68 -8.87 -6.99 2.73
C PHE A 68 -8.18 -8.31 3.04
N ILE A 69 -6.87 -8.34 2.81
CA ILE A 69 -6.00 -9.44 3.20
C ILE A 69 -5.04 -8.98 4.29
N GLY A 70 -4.81 -9.80 5.30
CA GLY A 70 -3.80 -9.57 6.33
C GLY A 70 -2.57 -10.40 6.05
N LEU A 71 -1.41 -9.75 6.00
CA LEU A 71 -0.12 -10.40 5.80
C LEU A 71 0.83 -10.01 6.92
N SER A 72 1.67 -10.95 7.36
CA SER A 72 2.77 -10.68 8.27
C SER A 72 4.07 -11.25 7.70
N SER A 73 5.15 -10.49 7.80
CA SER A 73 6.49 -11.00 7.54
C SER A 73 7.10 -11.50 8.84
N TYR A 74 7.50 -12.75 8.89
CA TYR A 74 8.16 -13.33 10.07
C TYR A 74 9.57 -12.75 10.17
N LYS A 75 9.78 -11.85 11.13
CA LYS A 75 11.11 -11.39 11.53
C LYS A 75 11.63 -12.35 12.60
N ASN A 76 12.29 -13.44 12.22
CA ASN A 76 13.15 -14.14 13.18
C ASN A 76 14.33 -13.23 13.51
N ALA A 77 14.66 -13.13 14.79
CA ALA A 77 15.48 -12.09 15.43
C ALA A 77 16.91 -11.84 14.86
N THR A 78 17.35 -12.53 13.81
CA THR A 78 18.70 -12.37 13.25
C THR A 78 18.82 -12.39 11.72
N LYS A 79 17.76 -12.81 10.98
CA LYS A 79 17.66 -12.66 9.50
C LYS A 79 16.19 -12.63 9.10
N SER A 80 15.81 -11.69 8.24
CA SER A 80 14.48 -11.73 7.59
C SER A 80 14.42 -13.01 6.75
N SER A 81 13.64 -14.00 7.18
CA SER A 81 13.49 -15.27 6.43
C SER A 81 12.74 -15.10 5.11
N GLY A 82 12.22 -13.90 4.83
CA GLY A 82 11.42 -13.62 3.64
C GLY A 82 10.08 -14.38 3.58
N VAL A 83 9.74 -15.12 4.62
CA VAL A 83 8.49 -15.90 4.68
C VAL A 83 7.34 -14.97 5.02
N VAL A 84 6.42 -14.80 4.08
CA VAL A 84 5.16 -14.09 4.26
C VAL A 84 4.09 -15.07 4.69
N GLN A 85 3.36 -14.75 5.74
CA GLN A 85 2.24 -15.54 6.25
C GLN A 85 0.93 -14.77 6.11
N ILE A 86 -0.12 -15.48 5.67
CA ILE A 86 -1.48 -14.92 5.63
C ILE A 86 -2.07 -15.02 7.05
N THR A 87 -2.40 -13.86 7.64
CA THR A 87 -3.04 -13.77 8.96
C THR A 87 -4.56 -13.60 8.84
N ARG A 88 -5.02 -13.08 7.71
CA ARG A 88 -6.43 -12.98 7.31
C ARG A 88 -6.54 -13.22 5.82
N ASP A 89 -7.21 -14.29 5.41
CA ASP A 89 -7.44 -14.60 4.00
C ASP A 89 -8.71 -13.92 3.48
N LEU A 90 -8.82 -13.87 2.15
CA LEU A 90 -10.02 -13.43 1.44
C LEU A 90 -11.19 -14.37 1.76
N GLN A 91 -12.37 -13.78 1.94
CA GLN A 91 -13.58 -14.54 2.29
C GLN A 91 -14.41 -14.88 1.05
N ARG A 92 -14.15 -14.22 -0.08
CA ARG A 92 -14.88 -14.42 -1.33
C ARG A 92 -14.08 -15.21 -2.33
N ASP A 93 -14.79 -15.93 -3.19
CA ASP A 93 -14.17 -16.56 -4.37
C ASP A 93 -13.74 -15.48 -5.36
N ILE A 94 -12.48 -15.59 -5.78
CA ILE A 94 -11.85 -14.67 -6.74
C ILE A 94 -11.60 -15.33 -8.10
N SER A 95 -12.06 -16.57 -8.29
CA SER A 95 -11.87 -17.29 -9.55
C SER A 95 -12.47 -16.52 -10.72
N GLY A 96 -11.67 -16.31 -11.76
CA GLY A 96 -12.08 -15.56 -12.95
C GLY A 96 -12.25 -14.04 -12.77
N ARG A 97 -11.85 -13.48 -11.60
CA ARG A 97 -11.97 -12.04 -11.31
C ARG A 97 -10.72 -11.27 -11.69
N ASP A 98 -10.92 -10.02 -12.12
CA ASP A 98 -9.84 -9.03 -12.21
C ASP A 98 -9.59 -8.47 -10.81
N ILE A 99 -8.36 -8.61 -10.29
CA ILE A 99 -7.96 -8.16 -8.96
C ILE A 99 -7.07 -6.93 -9.06
N ILE A 100 -7.36 -5.92 -8.23
CA ILE A 100 -6.53 -4.75 -8.03
C ILE A 100 -5.99 -4.79 -6.60
N ILE A 101 -4.72 -5.16 -6.43
CA ILE A 101 -4.04 -5.08 -5.13
C ILE A 101 -3.78 -3.61 -4.82
N VAL A 102 -4.10 -3.20 -3.58
CA VAL A 102 -3.82 -1.86 -3.07
C VAL A 102 -2.88 -1.97 -1.88
N GLU A 103 -1.72 -1.33 -2.01
CA GLU A 103 -0.66 -1.31 -0.99
C GLU A 103 -0.21 0.13 -0.72
N ASP A 104 0.19 0.42 0.51
CA ASP A 104 0.73 1.72 0.88
C ASP A 104 2.12 1.95 0.29
N ILE A 105 2.99 0.95 0.35
CA ILE A 105 4.37 1.03 -0.14
C ILE A 105 4.86 -0.28 -0.75
N LEU A 106 5.43 -0.20 -1.94
CA LEU A 106 6.23 -1.27 -2.54
C LEU A 106 7.70 -1.06 -2.17
N ASP A 107 8.15 -1.72 -1.11
CA ASP A 107 9.54 -1.67 -0.59
C ASP A 107 10.37 -2.84 -1.19
N SER A 108 10.72 -3.86 -0.43
CA SER A 108 11.49 -5.03 -0.92
C SER A 108 10.78 -5.85 -2.00
N GLY A 109 9.45 -5.76 -2.06
CA GLY A 109 8.61 -6.51 -2.98
C GLY A 109 8.25 -7.92 -2.49
N ASN A 110 8.77 -8.39 -1.36
CA ASN A 110 8.52 -9.74 -0.86
C ASN A 110 7.01 -10.00 -0.65
N THR A 111 6.31 -9.08 -0.02
CA THR A 111 4.87 -9.16 0.26
C THR A 111 4.05 -9.22 -1.02
N LEU A 112 4.26 -8.28 -1.93
CA LEU A 112 3.48 -8.20 -3.18
C LEU A 112 3.80 -9.34 -4.14
N TYR A 113 5.05 -9.78 -4.21
CA TYR A 113 5.43 -10.95 -4.99
C TYR A 113 4.68 -12.21 -4.50
N PHE A 114 4.72 -12.47 -3.20
CA PHE A 114 3.98 -13.58 -2.60
C PHE A 114 2.49 -13.46 -2.86
N LEU A 115 1.89 -12.29 -2.63
CA LEU A 115 0.46 -12.09 -2.80
C LEU A 115 0.02 -12.27 -4.26
N THR A 116 0.79 -11.76 -5.20
CA THR A 116 0.49 -11.92 -6.64
C THR A 116 0.45 -13.38 -7.03
N GLU A 117 1.45 -14.17 -6.63
CA GLU A 117 1.46 -15.61 -6.91
C GLU A 117 0.31 -16.32 -6.18
N TYR A 118 0.04 -15.98 -4.93
CA TYR A 118 -1.08 -16.53 -4.18
C TYR A 118 -2.43 -16.32 -4.87
N LEU A 119 -2.72 -15.07 -5.31
CA LEU A 119 -3.99 -14.76 -5.98
C LEU A 119 -4.12 -15.49 -7.33
N LYS A 120 -3.02 -15.69 -8.06
CA LYS A 120 -3.00 -16.54 -9.27
C LYS A 120 -3.37 -17.98 -8.95
N THR A 121 -2.85 -18.56 -7.87
CA THR A 121 -3.22 -19.94 -7.47
C THR A 121 -4.68 -20.07 -7.06
N LYS A 122 -5.31 -18.98 -6.61
CA LYS A 122 -6.75 -18.88 -6.32
C LYS A 122 -7.61 -18.65 -7.57
N GLY A 123 -7.02 -18.64 -8.76
CA GLY A 123 -7.74 -18.53 -10.03
C GLY A 123 -8.10 -17.12 -10.47
N ALA A 124 -7.46 -16.07 -9.94
CA ALA A 124 -7.65 -14.71 -10.43
C ALA A 124 -7.38 -14.62 -11.94
N ALA A 125 -8.27 -13.99 -12.70
CA ALA A 125 -8.11 -13.80 -14.15
C ALA A 125 -6.98 -12.83 -14.46
N SER A 126 -6.85 -11.78 -13.67
CA SER A 126 -5.73 -10.84 -13.73
C SER A 126 -5.41 -10.27 -12.35
N VAL A 127 -4.15 -9.90 -12.14
CA VAL A 127 -3.70 -9.20 -10.94
C VAL A 127 -3.00 -7.92 -11.38
N THR A 128 -3.48 -6.80 -10.88
CA THR A 128 -2.95 -5.45 -11.11
C THR A 128 -2.51 -4.88 -9.77
N ILE A 129 -1.35 -4.23 -9.70
CA ILE A 129 -0.79 -3.68 -8.48
C ILE A 129 -0.87 -2.15 -8.51
N ALA A 130 -1.57 -1.56 -7.53
CA ALA A 130 -1.61 -0.14 -7.27
C ALA A 130 -0.95 0.16 -5.92
N THR A 131 0.10 0.98 -5.92
CA THR A 131 0.79 1.41 -4.69
C THR A 131 0.80 2.93 -4.60
N LEU A 132 0.71 3.46 -3.38
CA LEU A 132 0.90 4.88 -3.18
C LEU A 132 2.38 5.24 -3.32
N LEU A 133 3.26 4.48 -2.65
CA LEU A 133 4.70 4.68 -2.68
C LEU A 133 5.42 3.51 -3.36
N ASP A 134 6.44 3.84 -4.14
CA ASP A 134 7.40 2.89 -4.69
C ASP A 134 8.81 3.27 -4.22
N LYS A 135 9.54 2.30 -3.64
CA LYS A 135 10.92 2.46 -3.15
C LYS A 135 11.85 1.49 -3.89
N PRO A 136 12.22 1.77 -5.13
CA PRO A 136 12.97 0.83 -5.97
C PRO A 136 14.36 0.50 -5.44
N ALA A 137 14.98 1.42 -4.68
CA ALA A 137 16.32 1.21 -4.10
C ALA A 137 16.39 0.01 -3.14
N ARG A 138 15.25 -0.45 -2.59
CA ARG A 138 15.17 -1.59 -1.67
C ARG A 138 14.60 -2.86 -2.30
N ARG A 139 14.37 -2.87 -3.61
CA ARG A 139 13.74 -3.97 -4.30
C ARG A 139 14.61 -5.23 -4.29
N GLU A 140 14.06 -6.33 -3.77
CA GLU A 140 14.68 -7.67 -3.71
C GLU A 140 14.01 -8.65 -4.67
N LYS A 141 12.74 -8.44 -5.02
CA LYS A 141 11.96 -9.31 -5.89
C LYS A 141 11.72 -8.66 -7.25
N PRO A 142 11.65 -9.45 -8.35
CA PRO A 142 11.37 -8.93 -9.69
C PRO A 142 9.88 -8.58 -9.83
N ILE A 143 9.45 -7.53 -9.13
CA ILE A 143 8.07 -7.04 -9.15
C ILE A 143 8.06 -5.53 -9.25
N SER A 144 7.09 -5.00 -9.97
CA SER A 144 6.82 -3.56 -10.11
C SER A 144 5.34 -3.29 -9.92
N ALA A 145 4.99 -2.08 -9.55
CA ALA A 145 3.62 -1.62 -9.55
C ALA A 145 3.18 -1.27 -10.97
N ASP A 146 1.94 -1.67 -11.35
CA ASP A 146 1.29 -1.21 -12.59
C ASP A 146 0.90 0.27 -12.49
N TYR A 147 0.55 0.69 -11.27
CA TYR A 147 0.14 2.04 -10.91
C TYR A 147 0.88 2.46 -9.64
N ALA A 148 1.97 3.19 -9.79
CA ALA A 148 2.69 3.80 -8.67
C ALA A 148 2.30 5.28 -8.54
N GLY A 149 2.03 5.71 -7.31
CA GLY A 149 1.78 7.10 -7.00
C GLY A 149 3.06 7.93 -7.04
N PHE A 150 3.99 7.61 -6.17
CA PHE A 150 5.23 8.35 -6.02
C PHE A 150 6.42 7.41 -5.86
N GLU A 151 7.50 7.68 -6.56
CA GLU A 151 8.80 7.10 -6.24
C GLU A 151 9.42 7.90 -5.08
N VAL A 152 9.91 7.20 -4.05
CA VAL A 152 10.44 7.82 -2.84
C VAL A 152 11.86 7.32 -2.52
N PRO A 153 12.70 8.18 -1.89
CA PRO A 153 14.04 7.80 -1.48
C PRO A 153 14.01 6.78 -0.33
N ASP A 154 15.19 6.19 -0.03
CA ASP A 154 15.35 5.26 1.09
C ASP A 154 15.41 6.01 2.44
N GLU A 155 14.30 6.63 2.81
CA GLU A 155 14.07 7.29 4.09
C GLU A 155 12.98 6.55 4.87
N PHE A 156 12.96 6.73 6.20
CA PHE A 156 11.92 6.14 7.04
C PHE A 156 10.69 7.05 7.05
N VAL A 157 9.63 6.63 6.36
CA VAL A 157 8.43 7.43 6.13
C VAL A 157 7.25 6.93 6.95
N VAL A 158 6.42 7.86 7.42
CA VAL A 158 5.18 7.62 8.17
C VAL A 158 4.07 8.55 7.71
N GLY A 159 2.84 8.23 8.06
CA GLY A 159 1.66 9.01 7.71
C GLY A 159 0.86 8.38 6.58
N TYR A 160 -0.37 8.83 6.40
CA TYR A 160 -1.33 8.38 5.40
C TYR A 160 -1.47 6.84 5.31
N GLY A 161 -1.51 6.20 6.50
CA GLY A 161 -1.60 4.74 6.64
C GLY A 161 -0.30 4.09 7.12
N LEU A 162 0.86 4.61 6.72
CA LEU A 162 2.17 4.13 7.16
C LEU A 162 2.41 4.43 8.63
N ASP A 163 3.11 3.51 9.33
CA ASP A 163 3.33 3.61 10.76
C ASP A 163 4.77 3.43 11.21
N TYR A 164 4.98 3.87 12.45
CA TYR A 164 6.03 3.39 13.34
C TYR A 164 5.42 2.98 14.68
N CYS A 165 5.60 1.74 15.10
CA CYS A 165 5.03 1.19 16.35
C CYS A 165 3.50 1.43 16.48
N GLN A 166 2.74 1.25 15.41
CA GLN A 166 1.29 1.46 15.28
C GLN A 166 0.84 2.92 15.43
N GLN A 167 1.75 3.88 15.44
CA GLN A 167 1.48 5.31 15.53
C GLN A 167 1.68 5.99 14.17
N TYR A 168 1.27 7.24 14.03
CA TYR A 168 1.42 8.13 12.87
C TYR A 168 0.53 7.82 11.66
N ARG A 169 -0.19 6.70 11.58
CA ARG A 169 -1.03 6.35 10.42
C ARG A 169 -2.06 7.41 10.05
N ASN A 170 -2.53 8.18 11.03
CA ASN A 170 -3.59 9.19 10.88
C ASN A 170 -3.10 10.57 10.45
N MET A 171 -1.82 10.73 10.15
CA MET A 171 -1.31 11.99 9.57
C MET A 171 -1.82 12.11 8.12
N PRO A 172 -2.30 13.30 7.69
CA PRO A 172 -2.88 13.45 6.35
C PRO A 172 -1.83 13.54 5.23
N TYR A 173 -0.56 13.64 5.61
CA TYR A 173 0.61 13.75 4.74
C TYR A 173 1.58 12.60 4.99
N ILE A 174 2.61 12.47 4.15
CA ILE A 174 3.73 11.57 4.39
C ILE A 174 4.94 12.39 4.83
N GLY A 175 5.45 12.06 6.01
CA GLY A 175 6.62 12.69 6.61
C GLY A 175 7.77 11.70 6.80
N VAL A 176 8.99 12.24 6.80
CA VAL A 176 10.19 11.49 7.19
C VAL A 176 10.31 11.56 8.71
N LEU A 177 10.36 10.40 9.36
CA LEU A 177 10.51 10.32 10.81
C LEU A 177 11.95 10.66 11.22
N LYS A 178 12.12 11.41 12.31
CA LYS A 178 13.43 11.76 12.84
C LYS A 178 14.18 10.52 13.31
N PRO A 179 15.49 10.37 13.01
CA PRO A 179 16.29 9.21 13.43
C PRO A 179 16.24 8.91 14.93
N GLU A 180 16.24 9.94 15.79
CA GLU A 180 16.18 9.79 17.24
C GLU A 180 14.90 9.14 17.77
N VAL A 181 13.86 9.05 16.95
CA VAL A 181 12.59 8.40 17.31
C VAL A 181 12.68 6.89 17.16
N TYR A 182 13.40 6.39 16.13
CA TYR A 182 13.44 4.95 15.81
C TYR A 182 14.80 4.28 16.04
N SER A 183 15.85 5.06 16.41
CA SER A 183 17.21 4.54 16.66
C SER A 183 17.47 4.22 18.16
N LYS A 184 16.42 4.03 18.96
CA LYS A 184 16.55 3.68 20.39
C LYS A 184 16.72 2.20 20.60
#